data_fdad677eb12c6b019ef4dc3795b9eee2
#
_entry.id   fdad677eb12c6b019ef4dc3795b9eee2
#
_cell.length_a   1.000
_cell.length_b   1.000
_cell.length_c   1.000
_cell.angle_alpha   90.00
_cell.angle_beta   90.00
_cell.angle_gamma   90.00
#
_symmetry.space_group_name_H-M   'P 1'
#
loop_
_entity.id
_entity.type
_entity.pdbx_description
1 polymer ?
#
loop_
_entity_poly.entity_id
_entity_poly.type
_entity_poly.pdbx_seq_one_letter_code
_entity_poly.pdbx_strand_id
1 'polypeptide(L)'
;LKNIKPMCGKPLVYWTVAAACGCDTIDKVYVATDSDKIREAVRQIQIQESSNPVFDKIEVIGRSAESASDTASTEFAMLEFAEKYEFEHIVLIQATSPLLSSEDLNGGFELYNREDTDSVLSVVRQKRFNWAVSADGSAKEINYDCFHRPRRQEFDGYCVENGAFYITSKKRLLET
;
A
#
# COMPACT_ATOMS: atom_id res chain seq x y z
N LEU A 1 15.53 -7.76 8.40
CA LEU A 1 14.17 -7.78 7.85
C LEU A 1 13.30 -6.80 8.64
N LYS A 2 12.95 -5.64 8.03
CA LYS A 2 12.15 -4.61 8.74
C LYS A 2 10.72 -5.06 9.04
N ASN A 3 10.11 -5.86 8.15
CA ASN A 3 8.70 -6.27 8.25
C ASN A 3 8.38 -7.18 9.47
N ILE A 4 9.38 -7.76 10.09
CA ILE A 4 9.22 -8.56 11.32
C ILE A 4 9.78 -7.88 12.58
N LYS A 5 10.26 -6.63 12.48
CA LYS A 5 10.64 -5.87 13.67
C LYS A 5 9.41 -5.59 14.53
N PRO A 6 9.53 -5.72 15.87
CA PRO A 6 8.41 -5.45 16.76
C PRO A 6 8.03 -3.97 16.75
N MET A 7 6.73 -3.71 16.64
CA MET A 7 6.10 -2.41 16.81
C MET A 7 4.88 -2.60 17.70
N CYS A 8 4.81 -1.94 18.84
CA CYS A 8 3.72 -2.09 19.82
C CYS A 8 3.43 -3.56 20.18
N GLY A 9 4.48 -4.38 20.35
CA GLY A 9 4.38 -5.78 20.75
C GLY A 9 4.04 -6.80 19.66
N LYS A 10 3.80 -6.35 18.42
CA LYS A 10 3.52 -7.19 17.24
C LYS A 10 4.56 -6.94 16.14
N PRO A 11 4.85 -7.91 15.23
CA PRO A 11 5.71 -7.66 14.07
C PRO A 11 5.09 -6.59 13.16
N LEU A 12 5.92 -5.79 12.47
CA LEU A 12 5.45 -4.68 11.63
C LEU A 12 4.37 -5.11 10.62
N VAL A 13 4.54 -6.27 9.97
CA VAL A 13 3.58 -6.83 9.00
C VAL A 13 2.19 -7.13 9.59
N TYR A 14 2.10 -7.34 10.91
CA TYR A 14 0.83 -7.58 11.59
C TYR A 14 -0.20 -6.49 11.32
N TRP A 15 0.22 -5.23 11.39
CA TRP A 15 -0.68 -4.08 11.34
C TRP A 15 -1.39 -3.94 9.99
N THR A 16 -0.64 -4.12 8.90
CA THR A 16 -1.22 -4.06 7.54
C THR A 16 -2.06 -5.30 7.22
N VAL A 17 -1.64 -6.47 7.70
CA VAL A 17 -2.43 -7.71 7.57
C VAL A 17 -3.74 -7.59 8.36
N ALA A 18 -3.70 -7.09 9.59
CA ALA A 18 -4.91 -6.89 10.40
C ALA A 18 -5.88 -5.89 9.76
N ALA A 19 -5.36 -4.78 9.21
CA ALA A 19 -6.17 -3.81 8.47
C ALA A 19 -6.84 -4.45 7.25
N ALA A 20 -6.09 -5.23 6.46
CA ALA A 20 -6.63 -5.92 5.30
C ALA A 20 -7.68 -6.98 5.68
N CYS A 21 -7.44 -7.78 6.72
CA CYS A 21 -8.37 -8.78 7.21
C CYS A 21 -9.67 -8.17 7.75
N GLY A 22 -9.59 -7.01 8.39
CA GLY A 22 -10.73 -6.28 8.92
C GLY A 22 -11.53 -5.49 7.89
N CYS A 23 -11.04 -5.38 6.65
CA CYS A 23 -11.80 -4.74 5.56
C CYS A 23 -12.90 -5.69 5.06
N ASP A 24 -14.13 -5.19 4.98
CA ASP A 24 -15.32 -5.99 4.65
C ASP A 24 -15.32 -6.45 3.18
N THR A 25 -14.74 -5.64 2.29
CA THR A 25 -14.72 -5.88 0.85
C THR A 25 -13.60 -6.83 0.42
N ILE A 26 -12.62 -7.10 1.28
CA ILE A 26 -11.49 -7.99 0.96
C ILE A 26 -11.85 -9.43 1.33
N ASP A 27 -11.94 -10.32 0.34
CA ASP A 27 -12.24 -11.75 0.54
C ASP A 27 -11.01 -12.54 1.00
N LYS A 28 -9.81 -12.24 0.44
CA LYS A 28 -8.56 -12.93 0.72
C LYS A 28 -7.39 -11.96 0.87
N VAL A 29 -6.47 -12.30 1.76
CA VAL A 29 -5.25 -11.54 2.05
C VAL A 29 -4.04 -12.41 1.75
N TYR A 30 -3.33 -12.11 0.67
CA TYR A 30 -2.12 -12.83 0.28
C TYR A 30 -0.87 -12.12 0.78
N VAL A 31 -0.08 -12.81 1.60
CA VAL A 31 1.24 -12.32 2.00
C VAL A 31 2.31 -12.96 1.12
N ALA A 32 2.75 -12.22 0.11
CA ALA A 32 3.76 -12.67 -0.84
C ALA A 32 5.17 -12.43 -0.28
N THR A 33 5.94 -13.50 -0.04
CA THR A 33 7.30 -13.41 0.51
C THR A 33 8.17 -14.58 0.10
N ASP A 34 9.45 -14.30 -0.17
CA ASP A 34 10.54 -15.25 -0.34
C ASP A 34 11.22 -15.63 0.99
N SER A 35 10.94 -14.89 2.09
CA SER A 35 11.57 -15.05 3.39
C SER A 35 10.83 -16.02 4.30
N ASP A 36 11.48 -17.14 4.69
CA ASP A 36 10.93 -18.08 5.67
C ASP A 36 10.65 -17.42 7.03
N LYS A 37 11.44 -16.42 7.42
CA LYS A 37 11.21 -15.68 8.67
C LYS A 37 9.93 -14.86 8.63
N ILE A 38 9.59 -14.24 7.49
CA ILE A 38 8.32 -13.52 7.33
C ILE A 38 7.17 -14.52 7.28
N ARG A 39 7.32 -15.61 6.53
CA ARG A 39 6.35 -16.72 6.46
C ARG A 39 5.99 -17.24 7.85
N GLU A 40 7.01 -17.52 8.66
CA GLU A 40 6.80 -17.98 10.04
C GLU A 40 6.13 -16.92 10.90
N ALA A 41 6.53 -15.65 10.80
CA ALA A 41 5.89 -14.56 11.54
C ALA A 41 4.39 -14.44 11.21
N VAL A 42 3.99 -14.59 9.93
CA VAL A 42 2.58 -14.57 9.53
C VAL A 42 1.82 -15.79 10.04
N ARG A 43 2.42 -16.98 10.02
CA ARG A 43 1.82 -18.18 10.64
C ARG A 43 1.58 -17.98 12.14
N GLN A 44 2.52 -17.37 12.85
CA GLN A 44 2.34 -17.05 14.27
C GLN A 44 1.21 -16.04 14.50
N ILE A 45 1.00 -15.09 13.59
CA ILE A 45 -0.16 -14.18 13.63
C ILE A 45 -1.45 -15.00 13.51
N GLN A 46 -1.58 -15.88 12.53
CA GLN A 46 -2.77 -16.73 12.35
C GLN A 46 -3.07 -17.59 13.60
N ILE A 47 -2.04 -18.17 14.21
CA ILE A 47 -2.18 -18.96 15.45
C ILE A 47 -2.66 -18.09 16.62
N GLN A 48 -2.05 -16.92 16.82
CA GLN A 48 -2.40 -16.01 17.92
C GLN A 48 -3.80 -15.43 17.79
N GLU A 49 -4.23 -15.18 16.55
CA GLU A 49 -5.53 -14.57 16.22
C GLU A 49 -6.59 -15.63 15.82
N SER A 50 -6.34 -16.92 16.08
CA SER A 50 -7.20 -18.04 15.65
C SER A 50 -8.63 -17.99 16.19
N SER A 51 -8.89 -17.22 17.24
CA SER A 51 -10.24 -16.96 17.76
C SER A 51 -11.00 -15.86 16.96
N ASN A 52 -10.32 -15.14 16.10
CA ASN A 52 -10.90 -14.07 15.28
C ASN A 52 -10.99 -14.52 13.81
N PRO A 53 -12.18 -14.86 13.31
CA PRO A 53 -12.36 -15.46 11.98
C PRO A 53 -11.93 -14.57 10.82
N VAL A 54 -11.75 -13.26 11.01
CA VAL A 54 -11.28 -12.38 9.93
C VAL A 54 -9.86 -12.74 9.48
N PHE A 55 -9.04 -13.35 10.36
CA PHE A 55 -7.69 -13.80 10.03
C PHE A 55 -7.63 -15.11 9.22
N ASP A 56 -8.76 -15.81 9.04
CA ASP A 56 -8.86 -16.97 8.15
C ASP A 56 -8.70 -16.60 6.67
N LYS A 57 -8.84 -15.30 6.33
CA LYS A 57 -8.58 -14.76 4.99
C LYS A 57 -7.10 -14.85 4.56
N ILE A 58 -6.16 -15.06 5.48
CA ILE A 58 -4.71 -14.99 5.22
C ILE A 58 -4.22 -16.24 4.50
N GLU A 59 -3.51 -16.02 3.40
CA GLU A 59 -2.74 -17.04 2.70
C GLU A 59 -1.30 -16.54 2.48
N VAL A 60 -0.30 -17.37 2.81
CA VAL A 60 1.11 -17.03 2.59
C VAL A 60 1.60 -17.69 1.32
N ILE A 61 2.04 -16.88 0.37
CA ILE A 61 2.51 -17.34 -0.95
C ILE A 61 3.99 -17.02 -1.17
N GLY A 62 4.63 -17.78 -2.07
CA GLY A 62 5.99 -17.52 -2.51
C GLY A 62 6.05 -16.43 -3.57
N ARG A 63 7.24 -15.89 -3.78
CA ARG A 63 7.60 -15.03 -4.91
C ARG A 63 8.63 -15.73 -5.79
N SER A 64 8.64 -15.47 -7.10
CA SER A 64 9.74 -15.89 -7.96
C SER A 64 11.05 -15.18 -7.56
N ALA A 65 12.19 -15.74 -7.95
CA ALA A 65 13.48 -15.10 -7.73
C ALA A 65 13.57 -13.74 -8.43
N GLU A 66 12.92 -13.61 -9.60
CA GLU A 66 12.84 -12.37 -10.35
C GLU A 66 12.02 -11.31 -9.61
N SER A 67 10.81 -11.64 -9.13
CA SER A 67 9.96 -10.69 -8.40
C SER A 67 10.50 -10.36 -7.00
N ALA A 68 11.34 -11.22 -6.42
CA ALA A 68 11.97 -11.01 -5.13
C ALA A 68 13.29 -10.22 -5.20
N SER A 69 13.78 -9.90 -6.41
CA SER A 69 15.02 -9.14 -6.58
C SER A 69 14.88 -7.69 -6.08
N ASP A 70 16.00 -7.08 -5.70
CA ASP A 70 16.05 -5.69 -5.22
C ASP A 70 15.67 -4.67 -6.31
N THR A 71 15.68 -5.08 -7.58
CA THR A 71 15.36 -4.24 -8.75
C THR A 71 13.94 -4.46 -9.28
N ALA A 72 13.24 -5.50 -8.82
CA ALA A 72 11.89 -5.79 -9.27
C ALA A 72 10.92 -4.69 -8.81
N SER A 73 10.10 -4.21 -9.74
CA SER A 73 9.01 -3.30 -9.40
C SER A 73 7.90 -4.04 -8.61
N THR A 74 7.12 -3.29 -7.85
CA THR A 74 5.95 -3.84 -7.18
C THR A 74 4.90 -4.32 -8.18
N GLU A 75 4.78 -3.62 -9.32
CA GLU A 75 3.92 -3.97 -10.44
C GLU A 75 4.27 -5.35 -11.01
N PHE A 76 5.56 -5.66 -11.18
CA PHE A 76 5.99 -6.99 -11.62
C PHE A 76 5.47 -8.10 -10.69
N ALA A 77 5.51 -7.89 -9.39
CA ALA A 77 4.95 -8.85 -8.43
C ALA A 77 3.43 -8.98 -8.53
N MET A 78 2.71 -7.90 -8.86
CA MET A 78 1.27 -7.94 -9.10
C MET A 78 0.92 -8.68 -10.39
N LEU A 79 1.70 -8.49 -11.46
CA LEU A 79 1.54 -9.22 -12.72
C LEU A 79 1.81 -10.71 -12.53
N GLU A 80 2.89 -11.09 -11.84
CA GLU A 80 3.17 -12.49 -11.48
C GLU A 80 2.01 -13.13 -10.70
N PHE A 81 1.39 -12.37 -9.78
CA PHE A 81 0.23 -12.81 -9.04
C PHE A 81 -0.99 -13.01 -9.96
N ALA A 82 -1.22 -12.06 -10.88
CA ALA A 82 -2.35 -12.10 -11.82
C ALA A 82 -2.30 -13.29 -12.80
N GLU A 83 -1.10 -13.80 -13.11
CA GLU A 83 -0.92 -15.01 -13.92
C GLU A 83 -1.33 -16.30 -13.17
N LYS A 84 -1.19 -16.31 -11.84
CA LYS A 84 -1.36 -17.52 -11.02
C LYS A 84 -2.71 -17.62 -10.34
N TYR A 85 -3.39 -16.48 -10.12
CA TYR A 85 -4.61 -16.40 -9.32
C TYR A 85 -5.75 -15.73 -10.09
N GLU A 86 -6.96 -16.23 -9.86
CA GLU A 86 -8.18 -15.61 -10.38
C GLU A 86 -8.73 -14.63 -9.35
N PHE A 87 -9.01 -13.40 -9.79
CA PHE A 87 -9.63 -12.34 -9.02
C PHE A 87 -10.22 -11.30 -9.97
N GLU A 88 -11.14 -10.51 -9.49
CA GLU A 88 -11.72 -9.38 -10.23
C GLU A 88 -10.98 -8.08 -9.89
N HIS A 89 -10.75 -7.85 -8.60
CA HIS A 89 -10.08 -6.67 -8.08
C HIS A 89 -8.89 -7.04 -7.19
N ILE A 90 -7.87 -6.21 -7.18
CA ILE A 90 -6.68 -6.37 -6.36
C ILE A 90 -6.38 -5.09 -5.57
N VAL A 91 -6.03 -5.27 -4.31
CA VAL A 91 -5.48 -4.20 -3.47
C VAL A 91 -4.03 -4.53 -3.15
N LEU A 92 -3.13 -3.73 -3.66
CA LEU A 92 -1.74 -3.77 -3.22
C LEU A 92 -1.61 -2.99 -1.92
N ILE A 93 -1.08 -3.61 -0.87
CA ILE A 93 -0.80 -2.99 0.43
C ILE A 93 0.67 -3.14 0.74
N GLN A 94 1.33 -2.02 1.04
CA GLN A 94 2.73 -2.07 1.46
C GLN A 94 2.84 -2.37 2.95
N ALA A 95 3.55 -3.45 3.31
CA ALA A 95 3.77 -3.89 4.69
C ALA A 95 4.46 -2.84 5.59
N THR A 96 4.90 -1.73 5.02
CA THR A 96 5.58 -0.62 5.72
C THR A 96 4.65 0.53 6.09
N SER A 97 3.35 0.34 6.02
CA SER A 97 2.32 1.32 6.36
C SER A 97 1.50 0.89 7.59
N PRO A 98 2.13 0.80 8.80
CA PRO A 98 1.50 0.20 9.98
C PRO A 98 0.36 1.03 10.59
N LEU A 99 0.12 2.23 10.09
CA LEU A 99 -1.00 3.10 10.51
C LEU A 99 -2.22 2.96 9.59
N LEU A 100 -2.14 2.13 8.55
CA LEU A 100 -3.29 1.81 7.71
C LEU A 100 -4.34 1.10 8.54
N SER A 101 -5.60 1.51 8.40
CA SER A 101 -6.75 0.90 9.06
C SER A 101 -7.70 0.22 8.07
N SER A 102 -8.60 -0.61 8.57
CA SER A 102 -9.68 -1.20 7.76
C SER A 102 -10.64 -0.13 7.24
N GLU A 103 -10.87 0.93 8.01
CA GLU A 103 -11.70 2.07 7.64
C GLU A 103 -11.13 2.82 6.44
N ASP A 104 -9.79 3.00 6.38
CA ASP A 104 -9.13 3.60 5.23
C ASP A 104 -9.34 2.76 3.95
N LEU A 105 -9.25 1.43 4.08
CA LEU A 105 -9.48 0.50 2.97
C LEU A 105 -10.95 0.51 2.53
N ASN A 106 -11.90 0.46 3.48
CA ASN A 106 -13.33 0.55 3.18
C ASN A 106 -13.66 1.86 2.46
N GLY A 107 -13.14 2.99 2.94
CA GLY A 107 -13.28 4.29 2.26
C GLY A 107 -12.64 4.32 0.86
N GLY A 108 -11.53 3.61 0.67
CA GLY A 108 -10.90 3.40 -0.63
C GLY A 108 -11.82 2.64 -1.59
N PHE A 109 -12.47 1.57 -1.14
CA PHE A 109 -13.44 0.81 -1.94
C PHE A 109 -14.71 1.58 -2.23
N GLU A 110 -15.21 2.41 -1.30
CA GLU A 110 -16.34 3.30 -1.56
C GLU A 110 -16.06 4.28 -2.71
N LEU A 111 -14.83 4.78 -2.79
CA LEU A 111 -14.38 5.62 -3.91
C LEU A 111 -14.23 4.80 -5.20
N TYR A 112 -13.62 3.61 -5.11
CA TYR A 112 -13.36 2.73 -6.24
C TYR A 112 -14.65 2.27 -6.94
N ASN A 113 -15.72 2.04 -6.17
CA ASN A 113 -17.03 1.59 -6.69
C ASN A 113 -17.87 2.71 -7.33
N ARG A 114 -17.36 3.94 -7.44
CA ARG A 114 -18.05 5.02 -8.16
C ARG A 114 -17.94 4.79 -9.66
N GLU A 115 -18.97 5.22 -10.39
CA GLU A 115 -18.91 5.30 -11.86
C GLU A 115 -17.69 6.14 -12.28
N ASP A 116 -17.03 5.73 -13.34
CA ASP A 116 -15.84 6.41 -13.91
C ASP A 116 -14.55 6.31 -13.04
N THR A 117 -14.49 5.41 -12.07
CA THR A 117 -13.25 5.18 -11.31
C THR A 117 -12.52 3.93 -11.80
N ASP A 118 -11.36 4.10 -12.41
CA ASP A 118 -10.52 2.99 -12.90
C ASP A 118 -9.57 2.44 -11.83
N SER A 119 -9.08 3.30 -10.94
CA SER A 119 -8.19 2.93 -9.85
C SER A 119 -8.24 3.94 -8.71
N VAL A 120 -7.83 3.52 -7.52
CA VAL A 120 -7.70 4.37 -6.32
C VAL A 120 -6.33 4.17 -5.70
N LEU A 121 -5.72 5.26 -5.27
CA LEU A 121 -4.46 5.23 -4.53
C LEU A 121 -4.54 6.09 -3.26
N SER A 122 -3.81 5.68 -2.25
CA SER A 122 -3.75 6.40 -0.99
C SER A 122 -2.79 7.59 -1.06
N VAL A 123 -3.25 8.74 -0.58
CA VAL A 123 -2.48 9.99 -0.58
C VAL A 123 -2.56 10.69 0.77
N VAL A 124 -1.62 11.58 1.01
CA VAL A 124 -1.68 12.54 2.12
C VAL A 124 -1.63 13.96 1.58
N ARG A 125 -2.52 14.82 2.06
CA ARG A 125 -2.47 16.24 1.71
C ARG A 125 -1.35 16.93 2.45
N GLN A 126 -0.36 17.46 1.71
CA GLN A 126 0.77 18.17 2.26
C GLN A 126 0.73 19.65 1.88
N LYS A 127 0.83 20.52 2.87
CA LYS A 127 0.91 21.99 2.72
C LYS A 127 2.37 22.44 2.81
N ARG A 128 3.22 21.91 1.91
CA ARG A 128 4.65 22.23 1.85
C ARG A 128 4.95 23.08 0.63
N PHE A 129 5.85 24.04 0.78
CA PHE A 129 6.38 24.86 -0.31
C PHE A 129 7.65 24.18 -0.84
N ASN A 130 7.63 23.76 -2.08
CA ASN A 130 8.68 22.98 -2.71
C ASN A 130 9.54 23.81 -3.66
N TRP A 131 10.82 23.50 -3.70
CA TRP A 131 11.80 24.12 -4.58
C TRP A 131 12.51 23.07 -5.40
N ALA A 132 12.72 23.34 -6.68
CA ALA A 132 13.67 22.59 -7.52
C ALA A 132 15.03 23.27 -7.45
N VAL A 133 16.07 22.46 -7.25
CA VAL A 133 17.47 22.93 -7.24
C VAL A 133 18.17 22.29 -8.45
N SER A 134 18.72 23.15 -9.32
CA SER A 134 19.48 22.73 -10.49
C SER A 134 20.93 22.38 -10.14
N ALA A 135 21.64 21.70 -11.05
CA ALA A 135 23.03 21.28 -10.83
C ALA A 135 24.01 22.48 -10.66
N ASP A 136 23.67 23.64 -11.18
CA ASP A 136 24.43 24.88 -11.04
C ASP A 136 24.17 25.61 -9.71
N GLY A 137 23.31 25.05 -8.84
CA GLY A 137 22.93 25.63 -7.56
C GLY A 137 21.79 26.65 -7.64
N SER A 138 21.27 26.96 -8.82
CA SER A 138 20.06 27.80 -8.95
C SER A 138 18.84 27.07 -8.39
N ALA A 139 17.90 27.85 -7.82
CA ALA A 139 16.67 27.29 -7.25
C ALA A 139 15.44 28.02 -7.77
N LYS A 140 14.37 27.24 -8.05
CA LYS A 140 13.09 27.75 -8.51
C LYS A 140 11.96 27.11 -7.68
N GLU A 141 10.97 27.92 -7.31
CA GLU A 141 9.75 27.45 -6.69
C GLU A 141 8.95 26.54 -7.63
N ILE A 142 8.33 25.48 -7.08
CA ILE A 142 7.56 24.50 -7.87
C ILE A 142 6.07 24.78 -7.77
N ASN A 143 5.55 25.06 -6.59
CA ASN A 143 4.12 24.93 -6.29
C ASN A 143 3.52 26.17 -5.62
N TYR A 144 4.20 27.29 -5.65
CA TYR A 144 3.70 28.57 -5.16
C TYR A 144 4.48 29.71 -5.80
N ASP A 145 3.98 30.94 -5.72
CA ASP A 145 4.73 32.15 -6.07
C ASP A 145 5.57 32.61 -4.89
N CYS A 146 6.90 32.60 -5.01
CA CYS A 146 7.79 32.97 -3.92
C CYS A 146 7.75 34.49 -3.60
N PHE A 147 7.33 35.32 -4.55
CA PHE A 147 7.16 36.77 -4.36
C PHE A 147 5.83 37.11 -3.67
N HIS A 148 4.83 36.24 -3.77
CA HIS A 148 3.50 36.36 -3.15
C HIS A 148 3.16 35.13 -2.35
N ARG A 149 4.07 34.74 -1.43
CA ARG A 149 3.95 33.52 -0.67
C ARG A 149 2.69 33.50 0.20
N PRO A 150 1.74 32.53 -0.05
CA PRO A 150 0.52 32.44 0.72
C PRO A 150 0.79 31.96 2.15
N ARG A 151 -0.14 32.21 3.07
CA ARG A 151 -0.12 31.59 4.39
C ARG A 151 -0.48 30.10 4.24
N ARG A 152 0.01 29.26 5.16
CA ARG A 152 -0.30 27.80 5.14
C ARG A 152 -1.79 27.51 5.17
N GLN A 153 -2.57 28.36 5.84
CA GLN A 153 -4.04 28.22 5.93
C GLN A 153 -4.73 28.49 4.58
N GLU A 154 -4.16 29.37 3.77
CA GLU A 154 -4.67 29.82 2.48
C GLU A 154 -4.16 28.97 1.30
N PHE A 155 -3.21 28.06 1.58
CA PHE A 155 -2.62 27.17 0.59
C PHE A 155 -3.24 25.79 0.70
N ASP A 156 -3.93 25.32 -0.34
CA ASP A 156 -4.62 24.02 -0.37
C ASP A 156 -3.67 22.83 -0.30
N GLY A 157 -2.41 23.03 -0.73
CA GLY A 157 -1.42 21.99 -0.79
C GLY A 157 -1.63 21.01 -1.94
N TYR A 158 -0.92 19.91 -1.89
CA TYR A 158 -0.97 18.84 -2.89
C TYR A 158 -1.22 17.50 -2.22
N CYS A 159 -1.89 16.61 -2.95
CA CYS A 159 -1.96 15.21 -2.58
C CYS A 159 -0.64 14.53 -3.00
N VAL A 160 0.01 13.90 -2.04
CA VAL A 160 1.28 13.19 -2.24
C VAL A 160 1.05 11.72 -1.91
N GLU A 161 1.45 10.83 -2.81
CA GLU A 161 1.37 9.40 -2.57
C GLU A 161 2.12 9.01 -1.29
N ASN A 162 1.47 8.23 -0.44
CA ASN A 162 2.07 7.70 0.77
C ASN A 162 2.43 6.21 0.65
N GLY A 163 2.02 5.56 -0.45
CA GLY A 163 2.32 4.17 -0.77
C GLY A 163 1.60 3.15 0.12
N ALA A 164 0.57 3.55 0.88
CA ALA A 164 -0.07 2.63 1.80
C ALA A 164 -0.88 1.56 1.05
N PHE A 165 -1.73 1.96 0.09
CA PHE A 165 -2.47 1.02 -0.74
C PHE A 165 -2.81 1.58 -2.13
N TYR A 166 -3.07 0.65 -3.06
CA TYR A 166 -3.53 0.89 -4.43
C TYR A 166 -4.59 -0.14 -4.79
N ILE A 167 -5.74 0.30 -5.32
CA ILE A 167 -6.86 -0.56 -5.74
C ILE A 167 -7.01 -0.46 -7.27
N THR A 168 -7.09 -1.60 -7.94
CA THR A 168 -7.35 -1.68 -9.38
C THR A 168 -8.03 -3.01 -9.75
N SER A 169 -8.54 -3.13 -10.97
CA SER A 169 -9.06 -4.39 -11.50
C SER A 169 -7.95 -5.23 -12.15
N LYS A 170 -8.15 -6.56 -12.23
CA LYS A 170 -7.27 -7.46 -13.01
C LYS A 170 -7.17 -6.99 -14.47
N LYS A 171 -8.29 -6.57 -15.06
CA LYS A 171 -8.31 -6.06 -16.43
C LYS A 171 -7.35 -4.88 -16.62
N ARG A 172 -7.45 -3.85 -15.76
CA ARG A 172 -6.59 -2.66 -15.84
C ARG A 172 -5.13 -2.99 -15.58
N LEU A 173 -4.85 -3.87 -14.61
CA LEU A 173 -3.49 -4.32 -14.33
C LEU A 173 -2.83 -4.98 -15.53
N LEU A 174 -3.57 -5.74 -16.34
CA LEU A 174 -3.05 -6.42 -17.53
C LEU A 174 -2.98 -5.53 -18.77
N GLU A 175 -3.56 -4.34 -18.75
CA GLU A 175 -3.47 -3.33 -19.84
C GLU A 175 -2.21 -2.44 -19.73
N THR A 176 -1.45 -2.52 -18.63
CA THR A 176 -0.20 -1.77 -18.41
C THR A 176 0.99 -2.58 -18.83
#